data_a66eed0c7b6253ff178dd662bac74d3e
#
_entry.id   a66eed0c7b6253ff178dd662bac74d3e
#
_cell.length_a   1.000
_cell.length_b   1.000
_cell.length_c   1.000
_cell.angle_alpha   90.00
_cell.angle_beta   90.00
_cell.angle_gamma   90.00
#
_symmetry.space_group_name_H-M   'P 1'
#
loop_
_entity.id
_entity.type
_entity.pdbx_description
1 polymer ?
#
loop_
_entity_poly.entity_id
_entity_poly.type
_entity_poly.pdbx_seq_one_letter_code
_entity_poly.pdbx_strand_id
1 'polypeptide(L)'
;VDDVGVAAGRASVKAAGVVVDDTAVTPRYVHGFTADREVPIILKIARGSLVNKIVFILPAILLMSFFVPWLMTPILMAGGTYLCFEGAEKLWEKADPHHTEQAAPVAVEGGAHEKSMVSGAIRTDLILSAEIMVISYNEVRTEPIVTRGVILLVVGILITLLVYGVVALIVKMDDFGVALTERESKGSQKVGYALVRAMPKLLTVLSWVGVVAMLWVGGHILLVGMDELSTTLNQAWLHVPYGFVHGVEEAAAHAAGPVGGLVGWLVNTFFSFLFGLAVGAVVVAVLHLLPHKKPSADAHGAHWNKLST
;
A
#
# COMPACT_ATOMS: atom_id res chain seq x y z
N VAL A 1 -29.10 -2.64 14.93
CA VAL A 1 -28.64 -2.21 13.57
C VAL A 1 -27.97 -0.85 13.67
N ASP A 2 -28.52 0.08 14.46
CA ASP A 2 -27.96 1.43 14.63
C ASP A 2 -26.58 1.41 15.29
N ASP A 3 -26.37 0.55 16.28
CA ASP A 3 -25.07 0.40 16.97
C ASP A 3 -23.96 -0.11 16.04
N VAL A 4 -24.30 -1.04 15.12
CA VAL A 4 -23.34 -1.57 14.13
C VAL A 4 -22.93 -0.47 13.15
N GLY A 5 -23.88 0.36 12.69
CA GLY A 5 -23.61 1.48 11.79
C GLY A 5 -22.71 2.54 12.43
N VAL A 6 -22.97 2.89 13.69
CA VAL A 6 -22.17 3.86 14.44
C VAL A 6 -20.76 3.32 14.72
N ALA A 7 -20.64 2.04 15.10
CA ALA A 7 -19.33 1.42 15.34
C ALA A 7 -18.52 1.26 14.06
N ALA A 8 -19.16 0.86 12.95
CA ALA A 8 -18.51 0.79 11.63
C ALA A 8 -18.06 2.19 11.16
N GLY A 9 -18.87 3.22 11.40
CA GLY A 9 -18.51 4.61 11.11
C GLY A 9 -17.28 5.06 11.89
N ARG A 10 -17.22 4.82 13.19
CA ARG A 10 -16.04 5.14 14.03
C ARG A 10 -14.79 4.39 13.57
N ALA A 11 -14.90 3.10 13.34
CA ALA A 11 -13.79 2.27 12.84
C ALA A 11 -13.29 2.78 11.47
N SER A 12 -14.19 3.15 10.55
CA SER A 12 -13.82 3.70 9.24
C SER A 12 -13.16 5.07 9.34
N VAL A 13 -13.62 5.96 10.21
CA VAL A 13 -12.99 7.27 10.44
C VAL A 13 -11.59 7.12 11.00
N LYS A 14 -11.38 6.20 11.93
CA LYS A 14 -10.05 5.94 12.49
C LYS A 14 -9.10 5.31 11.48
N ALA A 15 -9.61 4.45 10.61
CA ALA A 15 -8.86 3.88 9.50
C ALA A 15 -8.64 4.88 8.33
N ALA A 16 -9.33 6.04 8.30
CA ALA A 16 -9.29 6.97 7.17
C ALA A 16 -7.88 7.51 6.87
N GLY A 17 -7.04 7.69 7.89
CA GLY A 17 -5.64 8.11 7.71
C GLY A 17 -4.87 7.10 6.84
N VAL A 18 -5.05 5.81 7.11
CA VAL A 18 -4.37 4.72 6.38
C VAL A 18 -5.01 4.47 5.00
N VAL A 19 -6.30 4.79 4.83
CA VAL A 19 -6.99 4.73 3.52
C VAL A 19 -6.37 5.70 2.51
N VAL A 20 -5.87 6.84 2.97
CA VAL A 20 -5.15 7.80 2.10
C VAL A 20 -3.91 7.14 1.49
N ASP A 21 -3.18 6.35 2.27
CA ASP A 21 -1.97 5.66 1.83
C ASP A 21 -2.29 4.58 0.79
N ASP A 22 -3.32 3.77 1.03
CA ASP A 22 -3.80 2.75 0.10
C ASP A 22 -4.25 3.37 -1.23
N THR A 23 -4.97 4.50 -1.17
CA THR A 23 -5.37 5.28 -2.36
C THR A 23 -4.17 5.87 -3.11
N ALA A 24 -3.10 6.24 -2.44
CA ALA A 24 -1.90 6.78 -3.06
C ALA A 24 -1.04 5.71 -3.74
N VAL A 25 -1.00 4.50 -3.18
CA VAL A 25 -0.20 3.38 -3.71
C VAL A 25 -0.85 2.72 -4.93
N THR A 26 -2.17 2.53 -4.92
CA THR A 26 -2.90 1.74 -5.92
C THR A 26 -2.82 2.27 -7.37
N PRO A 27 -2.93 3.59 -7.67
CA PRO A 27 -2.96 4.09 -9.06
C PRO A 27 -1.71 3.75 -9.86
N ARG A 28 -0.56 3.61 -9.23
CA ARG A 28 0.70 3.28 -9.92
C ARG A 28 0.67 1.90 -10.59
N TYR A 29 -0.14 0.96 -10.11
CA TYR A 29 -0.29 -0.38 -10.70
C TYR A 29 -1.18 -0.38 -11.93
N VAL A 30 -1.89 0.70 -12.21
CA VAL A 30 -2.79 0.84 -13.37
C VAL A 30 -2.15 1.69 -14.46
N HIS A 31 -1.15 2.50 -14.11
CA HIS A 31 -0.46 3.38 -15.05
C HIS A 31 0.29 2.60 -16.13
N GLY A 32 0.10 3.02 -17.39
CA GLY A 32 0.75 2.43 -18.57
C GLY A 32 -0.10 1.44 -19.37
N PHE A 33 -1.34 1.18 -18.95
CA PHE A 33 -2.31 0.42 -19.75
C PHE A 33 -3.12 1.34 -20.68
N THR A 34 -3.77 0.73 -21.68
CA THR A 34 -4.69 1.46 -22.56
C THR A 34 -6.00 1.79 -21.83
N ALA A 35 -6.66 2.88 -22.17
CA ALA A 35 -7.86 3.40 -21.50
C ALA A 35 -8.98 2.36 -21.34
N ASP A 36 -9.14 1.46 -22.29
CA ASP A 36 -10.14 0.37 -22.28
C ASP A 36 -9.78 -0.77 -21.31
N ARG A 37 -8.50 -0.88 -20.91
CA ARG A 37 -8.01 -1.93 -20.01
C ARG A 37 -7.93 -1.48 -18.55
N GLU A 38 -7.84 -0.19 -18.29
CA GLU A 38 -7.64 0.39 -16.96
C GLU A 38 -8.76 -0.01 -15.98
N VAL A 39 -10.03 0.23 -16.33
CA VAL A 39 -11.16 -0.11 -15.46
C VAL A 39 -11.28 -1.62 -15.21
N PRO A 40 -11.18 -2.50 -16.22
CA PRO A 40 -11.12 -3.94 -16.00
C PRO A 40 -10.00 -4.37 -15.04
N ILE A 41 -8.82 -3.74 -15.11
CA ILE A 41 -7.70 -4.03 -14.21
C ILE A 41 -8.02 -3.57 -12.79
N ILE A 42 -8.54 -2.35 -12.61
CA ILE A 42 -8.97 -1.83 -11.30
C ILE A 42 -9.99 -2.78 -10.66
N LEU A 43 -10.98 -3.25 -11.42
CA LEU A 43 -11.99 -4.19 -10.93
C LEU A 43 -11.39 -5.54 -10.54
N LYS A 44 -10.38 -6.04 -11.28
CA LYS A 44 -9.66 -7.26 -10.89
C LYS A 44 -8.92 -7.09 -9.58
N ILE A 45 -8.23 -5.95 -9.40
CA ILE A 45 -7.51 -5.63 -8.16
C ILE A 45 -8.52 -5.46 -7.02
N ALA A 46 -9.58 -4.68 -7.22
CA ALA A 46 -10.64 -4.47 -6.21
C ALA A 46 -11.29 -5.79 -5.76
N ARG A 47 -11.57 -6.70 -6.71
CA ARG A 47 -12.07 -8.03 -6.36
C ARG A 47 -11.05 -8.84 -5.57
N GLY A 48 -9.77 -8.79 -5.95
CA GLY A 48 -8.69 -9.45 -5.21
C GLY A 48 -8.54 -8.88 -3.80
N SER A 49 -8.59 -7.55 -3.65
CA SER A 49 -8.61 -6.84 -2.38
C SER A 49 -9.78 -7.27 -1.49
N LEU A 50 -10.98 -7.33 -2.05
CA LEU A 50 -12.18 -7.76 -1.31
C LEU A 50 -12.06 -9.21 -0.85
N VAL A 51 -11.57 -10.11 -1.70
CA VAL A 51 -11.28 -11.51 -1.33
C VAL A 51 -10.23 -11.56 -0.22
N ASN A 52 -9.14 -10.79 -0.32
CA ASN A 52 -8.14 -10.70 0.74
C ASN A 52 -8.78 -10.30 2.08
N LYS A 53 -9.56 -9.23 2.09
CA LYS A 53 -10.18 -8.70 3.31
C LYS A 53 -11.20 -9.67 3.92
N ILE A 54 -12.09 -10.25 3.11
CA ILE A 54 -13.22 -11.06 3.61
C ILE A 54 -12.81 -12.51 3.85
N VAL A 55 -12.03 -13.11 2.95
CA VAL A 55 -11.76 -14.56 2.99
C VAL A 55 -10.49 -14.88 3.77
N PHE A 56 -9.49 -14.00 3.75
CA PHE A 56 -8.21 -14.26 4.42
C PHE A 56 -8.05 -13.42 5.68
N ILE A 57 -8.11 -12.08 5.59
CA ILE A 57 -7.77 -11.20 6.71
C ILE A 57 -8.82 -11.26 7.81
N LEU A 58 -10.10 -11.12 7.49
CA LEU A 58 -11.18 -11.12 8.47
C LEU A 58 -11.23 -12.42 9.30
N PRO A 59 -11.25 -13.62 8.70
CA PRO A 59 -11.20 -14.86 9.47
C PRO A 59 -9.88 -15.00 10.25
N ALA A 60 -8.74 -14.61 9.68
CA ALA A 60 -7.46 -14.66 10.35
C ALA A 60 -7.43 -13.78 11.60
N ILE A 61 -7.90 -12.52 11.52
CA ILE A 61 -8.00 -11.61 12.66
C ILE A 61 -8.93 -12.19 13.74
N LEU A 62 -10.10 -12.68 13.37
CA LEU A 62 -11.05 -13.27 14.34
C LEU A 62 -10.48 -14.51 15.01
N LEU A 63 -9.84 -15.40 14.27
CA LEU A 63 -9.18 -16.60 14.81
C LEU A 63 -8.00 -16.22 15.70
N MET A 64 -7.10 -15.36 15.21
CA MET A 64 -5.93 -14.92 15.98
C MET A 64 -6.33 -14.19 17.25
N SER A 65 -7.36 -13.34 17.19
CA SER A 65 -7.87 -12.63 18.36
C SER A 65 -8.36 -13.55 19.48
N PHE A 66 -8.77 -14.76 19.13
CA PHE A 66 -9.25 -15.75 20.08
C PHE A 66 -8.13 -16.68 20.58
N PHE A 67 -7.29 -17.19 19.68
CA PHE A 67 -6.29 -18.20 20.01
C PHE A 67 -4.91 -17.63 20.33
N VAL A 68 -4.44 -16.62 19.58
CA VAL A 68 -3.03 -16.17 19.61
C VAL A 68 -2.93 -14.66 19.33
N PRO A 69 -3.50 -13.79 20.18
CA PRO A 69 -3.58 -12.36 19.89
C PRO A 69 -2.20 -11.69 19.71
N TRP A 70 -1.18 -12.16 20.40
CA TRP A 70 0.19 -11.64 20.30
C TRP A 70 0.84 -11.85 18.91
N LEU A 71 0.33 -12.78 18.10
CA LEU A 71 0.90 -13.09 16.79
C LEU A 71 0.53 -12.05 15.72
N MET A 72 -0.49 -11.23 15.96
CA MET A 72 -0.89 -10.16 15.01
C MET A 72 0.25 -9.19 14.74
N THR A 73 0.90 -8.71 15.79
CA THR A 73 2.01 -7.74 15.71
C THR A 73 3.21 -8.24 14.90
N PRO A 74 3.79 -9.43 15.15
CA PRO A 74 4.87 -9.97 14.32
C PRO A 74 4.49 -10.14 12.84
N ILE A 75 3.25 -10.55 12.54
CA ILE A 75 2.79 -10.70 11.15
C ILE A 75 2.70 -9.33 10.46
N LEU A 76 2.14 -8.32 11.14
CA LEU A 76 2.11 -6.96 10.62
C LEU A 76 3.52 -6.40 10.40
N MET A 77 4.44 -6.63 11.34
CA MET A 77 5.84 -6.21 11.21
C MET A 77 6.54 -6.86 10.01
N ALA A 78 6.28 -8.16 9.75
CA ALA A 78 6.80 -8.81 8.55
C ALA A 78 6.26 -8.15 7.26
N GLY A 79 4.97 -7.81 7.25
CA GLY A 79 4.34 -7.03 6.18
C GLY A 79 4.95 -5.64 6.03
N GLY A 80 5.11 -4.91 7.13
CA GLY A 80 5.75 -3.58 7.15
C GLY A 80 7.19 -3.62 6.62
N THR A 81 7.96 -4.65 7.01
CA THR A 81 9.32 -4.88 6.46
C THR A 81 9.29 -5.09 4.94
N TYR A 82 8.32 -5.85 4.44
CA TYR A 82 8.13 -6.04 2.99
C TYR A 82 7.80 -4.72 2.28
N LEU A 83 6.93 -3.87 2.85
CA LEU A 83 6.64 -2.54 2.29
C LEU A 83 7.86 -1.64 2.28
N CYS A 84 8.67 -1.65 3.35
CA CYS A 84 9.92 -0.90 3.42
C CYS A 84 10.91 -1.37 2.34
N PHE A 85 11.03 -2.68 2.14
CA PHE A 85 11.86 -3.27 1.09
C PHE A 85 11.37 -2.82 -0.29
N GLU A 86 10.11 -3.03 -0.63
CA GLU A 86 9.54 -2.69 -1.94
C GLU A 86 9.63 -1.18 -2.21
N GLY A 87 9.40 -0.34 -1.19
CA GLY A 87 9.54 1.12 -1.30
C GLY A 87 10.99 1.55 -1.56
N ALA A 88 11.95 0.98 -0.83
CA ALA A 88 13.37 1.29 -0.97
C ALA A 88 13.94 0.77 -2.31
N GLU A 89 13.55 -0.42 -2.76
CA GLU A 89 13.93 -0.98 -4.07
C GLU A 89 13.49 -0.05 -5.20
N LYS A 90 12.24 0.42 -5.17
CA LYS A 90 11.73 1.36 -6.18
C LYS A 90 12.39 2.74 -6.12
N LEU A 91 12.82 3.18 -4.95
CA LEU A 91 13.58 4.41 -4.80
C LEU A 91 14.98 4.23 -5.40
N TRP A 92 15.59 3.07 -5.17
CA TRP A 92 16.88 2.70 -5.72
C TRP A 92 16.86 2.62 -7.25
N GLU A 93 15.88 1.92 -7.83
CA GLU A 93 15.68 1.83 -9.28
C GLU A 93 15.54 3.19 -9.94
N LYS A 94 14.83 4.14 -9.28
CA LYS A 94 14.69 5.51 -9.77
C LYS A 94 15.97 6.33 -9.66
N ALA A 95 16.86 6.00 -8.74
CA ALA A 95 18.13 6.71 -8.49
C ALA A 95 19.28 6.22 -9.37
N ASP A 96 19.22 4.96 -9.86
CA ASP A 96 20.27 4.37 -10.70
C ASP A 96 19.88 4.44 -12.20
N PRO A 97 20.56 5.31 -13.01
CA PRO A 97 20.28 5.44 -14.43
C PRO A 97 20.56 4.17 -15.25
N HIS A 98 21.41 3.27 -14.76
CA HIS A 98 21.79 2.06 -15.47
C HIS A 98 20.73 0.95 -15.39
N HIS A 99 19.86 0.96 -14.38
CA HIS A 99 18.70 0.06 -14.30
C HIS A 99 17.54 0.51 -15.19
N THR A 100 17.49 1.77 -15.58
CA THR A 100 16.41 2.32 -16.43
C THR A 100 16.47 1.77 -17.86
N GLU A 101 17.64 1.36 -18.36
CA GLU A 101 17.78 0.75 -19.70
C GLU A 101 17.30 -0.70 -19.77
N GLN A 102 17.26 -1.44 -18.65
CA GLN A 102 16.72 -2.80 -18.60
C GLN A 102 15.21 -2.84 -18.36
N ALA A 103 14.63 -1.72 -17.93
CA ALA A 103 13.20 -1.51 -17.78
C ALA A 103 12.53 -0.85 -19.00
N ALA A 104 13.23 -0.76 -20.14
CA ALA A 104 12.54 -0.49 -21.41
C ALA A 104 11.47 -1.57 -21.57
N PRO A 105 10.20 -1.19 -21.84
CA PRO A 105 9.17 -2.17 -22.05
C PRO A 105 9.56 -3.00 -23.26
N VAL A 106 10.22 -4.12 -23.01
CA VAL A 106 10.16 -5.19 -23.98
C VAL A 106 8.67 -5.40 -24.15
N ALA A 107 8.20 -5.20 -25.37
CA ALA A 107 6.83 -5.49 -25.76
C ALA A 107 6.60 -7.00 -25.61
N VAL A 108 6.56 -7.46 -24.36
CA VAL A 108 6.03 -8.75 -23.95
C VAL A 108 4.54 -8.55 -23.99
N GLU A 109 3.95 -9.01 -25.08
CA GLU A 109 2.54 -8.92 -25.39
C GLU A 109 1.66 -9.19 -24.16
N GLY A 110 0.97 -8.17 -23.80
CA GLY A 110 -0.28 -7.96 -23.06
C GLY A 110 -0.58 -8.74 -21.78
N GLY A 111 -0.61 -10.03 -21.80
CA GLY A 111 -1.26 -10.83 -20.75
C GLY A 111 -0.38 -11.18 -19.54
N ALA A 112 0.91 -11.45 -19.75
CA ALA A 112 1.81 -11.85 -18.67
C ALA A 112 2.21 -10.64 -17.80
N HIS A 113 2.41 -9.48 -18.42
CA HIS A 113 2.70 -8.23 -17.73
C HIS A 113 1.51 -7.76 -16.88
N GLU A 114 0.29 -7.75 -17.45
CA GLU A 114 -0.93 -7.44 -16.71
C GLU A 114 -1.09 -8.34 -15.49
N LYS A 115 -0.92 -9.66 -15.65
CA LYS A 115 -1.04 -10.62 -14.55
C LYS A 115 -0.02 -10.37 -13.44
N SER A 116 1.22 -10.03 -13.79
CA SER A 116 2.26 -9.70 -12.83
C SER A 116 1.92 -8.43 -12.05
N MET A 117 1.48 -7.36 -12.74
CA MET A 117 1.10 -6.08 -12.14
C MET A 117 -0.11 -6.24 -11.21
N VAL A 118 -1.17 -6.93 -11.65
CA VAL A 118 -2.35 -7.21 -10.82
C VAL A 118 -1.97 -8.03 -9.59
N SER A 119 -1.12 -9.04 -9.74
CA SER A 119 -0.65 -9.86 -8.61
C SER A 119 0.17 -9.05 -7.61
N GLY A 120 1.06 -8.17 -8.10
CA GLY A 120 1.82 -7.24 -7.26
C GLY A 120 0.91 -6.30 -6.48
N ALA A 121 -0.06 -5.67 -7.16
CA ALA A 121 -1.05 -4.80 -6.53
C ALA A 121 -1.84 -5.52 -5.43
N ILE A 122 -2.36 -6.73 -5.69
CA ILE A 122 -3.11 -7.51 -4.70
C ILE A 122 -2.24 -7.91 -3.51
N ARG A 123 -0.95 -8.18 -3.70
CA ARG A 123 -0.01 -8.50 -2.62
C ARG A 123 0.25 -7.29 -1.72
N THR A 124 0.51 -6.13 -2.30
CA THR A 124 0.70 -4.89 -1.54
C THR A 124 -0.58 -4.51 -0.80
N ASP A 125 -1.75 -4.60 -1.48
CA ASP A 125 -3.06 -4.39 -0.85
C ASP A 125 -3.32 -5.33 0.33
N LEU A 126 -2.88 -6.59 0.26
CA LEU A 126 -3.03 -7.54 1.37
C LEU A 126 -2.43 -7.00 2.67
N ILE A 127 -1.25 -6.38 2.61
CA ILE A 127 -0.54 -5.86 3.77
C ILE A 127 -1.22 -4.60 4.30
N LEU A 128 -1.50 -3.63 3.42
CA LEU A 128 -2.20 -2.39 3.77
C LEU A 128 -3.59 -2.69 4.32
N SER A 129 -4.30 -3.64 3.70
CA SER A 129 -5.60 -4.11 4.16
C SER A 129 -5.55 -4.79 5.52
N ALA A 130 -4.51 -5.57 5.81
CA ALA A 130 -4.33 -6.20 7.12
C ALA A 130 -4.17 -5.14 8.21
N GLU A 131 -3.38 -4.08 7.97
CA GLU A 131 -3.21 -2.96 8.89
C GLU A 131 -4.55 -2.26 9.16
N ILE A 132 -5.27 -1.86 8.10
CA ILE A 132 -6.59 -1.21 8.22
C ILE A 132 -7.57 -2.08 9.01
N MET A 133 -7.60 -3.37 8.72
CA MET A 133 -8.51 -4.30 9.40
C MET A 133 -8.13 -4.53 10.86
N VAL A 134 -6.85 -4.52 11.23
CA VAL A 134 -6.40 -4.61 12.62
C VAL A 134 -6.71 -3.32 13.39
N ILE A 135 -6.49 -2.14 12.80
CA ILE A 135 -6.89 -0.86 13.39
C ILE A 135 -8.40 -0.85 13.64
N SER A 136 -9.20 -1.26 12.66
CA SER A 136 -10.66 -1.36 12.78
C SER A 136 -11.07 -2.39 13.83
N TYR A 137 -10.37 -3.52 13.94
CA TYR A 137 -10.59 -4.53 14.98
C TYR A 137 -10.34 -3.95 16.37
N ASN A 138 -9.28 -3.18 16.57
CA ASN A 138 -8.97 -2.59 17.88
C ASN A 138 -10.08 -1.66 18.39
N GLU A 139 -10.79 -0.96 17.49
CA GLU A 139 -11.95 -0.11 17.86
C GLU A 139 -13.15 -0.91 18.32
N VAL A 140 -13.31 -2.14 17.85
CA VAL A 140 -14.48 -2.98 18.13
C VAL A 140 -14.17 -4.23 18.95
N ARG A 141 -12.97 -4.29 19.54
CA ARG A 141 -12.52 -5.48 20.29
C ARG A 141 -13.38 -5.86 21.50
N THR A 142 -14.11 -4.91 22.05
CA THR A 142 -15.04 -5.12 23.17
C THR A 142 -16.42 -5.65 22.75
N GLU A 143 -16.73 -5.60 21.46
CA GLU A 143 -18.00 -6.09 20.92
C GLU A 143 -18.04 -7.63 20.88
N PRO A 144 -19.23 -8.24 20.94
CA PRO A 144 -19.41 -9.67 20.72
C PRO A 144 -18.82 -10.12 19.38
N ILE A 145 -18.28 -11.33 19.32
CA ILE A 145 -17.53 -11.83 18.13
C ILE A 145 -18.34 -11.74 16.82
N VAL A 146 -19.63 -12.00 16.86
CA VAL A 146 -20.51 -11.91 15.68
C VAL A 146 -20.67 -10.45 15.24
N THR A 147 -20.95 -9.54 16.17
CA THR A 147 -21.07 -8.10 15.91
C THR A 147 -19.76 -7.56 15.35
N ARG A 148 -18.62 -7.93 15.96
CA ARG A 148 -17.28 -7.58 15.50
C ARG A 148 -17.03 -8.04 14.06
N GLY A 149 -17.35 -9.30 13.74
CA GLY A 149 -17.25 -9.83 12.39
C GLY A 149 -18.08 -9.07 11.37
N VAL A 150 -19.31 -8.72 11.71
CA VAL A 150 -20.20 -7.93 10.84
C VAL A 150 -19.66 -6.51 10.63
N ILE A 151 -19.18 -5.85 11.69
CA ILE A 151 -18.61 -4.50 11.58
C ILE A 151 -17.37 -4.53 10.67
N LEU A 152 -16.45 -5.46 10.89
CA LEU A 152 -15.24 -5.58 10.07
C LEU A 152 -15.55 -5.91 8.62
N LEU A 153 -16.59 -6.71 8.36
CA LEU A 153 -17.07 -6.99 7.00
C LEU A 153 -17.54 -5.71 6.31
N VAL A 154 -18.39 -4.93 7.00
CA VAL A 154 -18.91 -3.65 6.48
C VAL A 154 -17.77 -2.67 6.21
N VAL A 155 -16.82 -2.52 7.16
CA VAL A 155 -15.64 -1.66 7.01
C VAL A 155 -14.80 -2.11 5.82
N GLY A 156 -14.52 -3.40 5.67
CA GLY A 156 -13.74 -3.95 4.57
C GLY A 156 -14.35 -3.66 3.19
N ILE A 157 -15.68 -3.80 3.07
CA ILE A 157 -16.41 -3.48 1.83
C ILE A 157 -16.37 -1.97 1.57
N LEU A 158 -16.68 -1.15 2.57
CA LEU A 158 -16.75 0.30 2.44
C LEU A 158 -15.40 0.90 2.03
N ILE A 159 -14.33 0.49 2.67
CA ILE A 159 -12.96 0.94 2.34
C ILE A 159 -12.57 0.49 0.93
N THR A 160 -12.87 -0.75 0.56
CA THR A 160 -12.58 -1.23 -0.81
C THR A 160 -13.30 -0.40 -1.86
N LEU A 161 -14.59 -0.10 -1.66
CA LEU A 161 -15.35 0.75 -2.57
C LEU A 161 -14.80 2.17 -2.62
N LEU A 162 -14.40 2.73 -1.49
CA LEU A 162 -13.84 4.07 -1.41
C LEU A 162 -12.50 4.17 -2.14
N VAL A 163 -11.55 3.30 -1.82
CA VAL A 163 -10.20 3.30 -2.41
C VAL A 163 -10.29 3.09 -3.92
N TYR A 164 -10.91 2.00 -4.36
CA TYR A 164 -10.95 1.67 -5.78
C TYR A 164 -11.91 2.57 -6.58
N GLY A 165 -12.93 3.15 -5.92
CA GLY A 165 -13.77 4.20 -6.50
C GLY A 165 -12.98 5.47 -6.80
N VAL A 166 -12.16 5.93 -5.85
CA VAL A 166 -11.28 7.09 -6.05
C VAL A 166 -10.24 6.81 -7.12
N VAL A 167 -9.61 5.62 -7.09
CA VAL A 167 -8.64 5.21 -8.13
C VAL A 167 -9.28 5.19 -9.51
N ALA A 168 -10.47 4.60 -9.65
CA ALA A 168 -11.20 4.58 -10.92
C ALA A 168 -11.55 6.00 -11.41
N LEU A 169 -11.91 6.90 -10.49
CA LEU A 169 -12.19 8.30 -10.81
C LEU A 169 -10.93 9.01 -11.33
N ILE A 170 -9.80 8.84 -10.65
CA ILE A 170 -8.51 9.43 -11.04
C ILE A 170 -8.13 8.95 -12.44
N VAL A 171 -8.18 7.65 -12.68
CA VAL A 171 -7.79 7.04 -13.94
C VAL A 171 -8.72 7.47 -15.08
N LYS A 172 -10.03 7.59 -14.82
CA LYS A 172 -11.01 8.08 -15.82
C LYS A 172 -10.97 9.58 -16.07
N MET A 173 -10.24 10.35 -15.30
CA MET A 173 -10.12 11.79 -15.49
C MET A 173 -9.53 12.16 -16.86
N ASP A 174 -8.66 11.30 -17.42
CA ASP A 174 -8.08 11.50 -18.75
C ASP A 174 -9.15 11.37 -19.85
N ASP A 175 -9.96 10.32 -19.82
CA ASP A 175 -11.07 10.13 -20.76
C ASP A 175 -12.08 11.30 -20.70
N PHE A 176 -12.39 11.78 -19.49
CA PHE A 176 -13.21 12.97 -19.29
C PHE A 176 -12.56 14.21 -19.91
N GLY A 177 -11.24 14.34 -19.76
CA GLY A 177 -10.48 15.43 -20.37
C GLY A 177 -10.62 15.42 -21.88
N VAL A 178 -10.40 14.28 -22.53
CA VAL A 178 -10.55 14.11 -23.98
C VAL A 178 -11.99 14.44 -24.42
N ALA A 179 -13.00 13.86 -23.78
CA ALA A 179 -14.40 14.13 -24.09
C ALA A 179 -14.80 15.62 -23.96
N LEU A 180 -14.16 16.37 -23.05
CA LEU A 180 -14.37 17.80 -22.90
C LEU A 180 -13.71 18.60 -24.02
N THR A 181 -12.61 18.13 -24.64
CA THR A 181 -11.97 18.80 -25.77
C THR A 181 -12.79 18.73 -27.03
N GLU A 182 -13.65 17.73 -27.18
CA GLU A 182 -14.53 17.53 -28.35
C GLU A 182 -15.83 18.37 -28.29
N ARG A 183 -16.11 19.03 -27.15
CA ARG A 183 -17.31 19.87 -26.99
C ARG A 183 -17.14 21.22 -27.70
N GLU A 184 -18.25 21.78 -28.21
CA GLU A 184 -18.26 23.07 -28.93
C GLU A 184 -17.93 24.28 -28.03
N SER A 185 -18.11 24.18 -26.72
CA SER A 185 -17.87 25.28 -25.78
C SER A 185 -16.37 25.52 -25.56
N LYS A 186 -15.90 26.73 -25.85
CA LYS A 186 -14.50 27.13 -25.60
C LYS A 186 -14.05 26.96 -24.13
N GLY A 187 -14.98 27.08 -23.18
CA GLY A 187 -14.72 26.84 -21.77
C GLY A 187 -14.45 25.35 -21.48
N SER A 188 -15.29 24.46 -22.01
CA SER A 188 -15.12 23.01 -21.90
C SER A 188 -13.81 22.55 -22.53
N GLN A 189 -13.49 23.07 -23.72
CA GLN A 189 -12.22 22.72 -24.38
C GLN A 189 -11.00 23.13 -23.55
N LYS A 190 -10.99 24.35 -22.97
CA LYS A 190 -9.87 24.77 -22.09
C LYS A 190 -9.69 23.85 -20.88
N VAL A 191 -10.79 23.46 -20.23
CA VAL A 191 -10.75 22.54 -19.11
C VAL A 191 -10.27 21.17 -19.56
N GLY A 192 -10.78 20.65 -20.70
CA GLY A 192 -10.35 19.38 -21.28
C GLY A 192 -8.85 19.34 -21.57
N TYR A 193 -8.32 20.34 -22.26
CA TYR A 193 -6.87 20.44 -22.52
C TYR A 193 -6.04 20.57 -21.26
N ALA A 194 -6.52 21.31 -20.25
CA ALA A 194 -5.83 21.42 -18.97
C ALA A 194 -5.79 20.06 -18.25
N LEU A 195 -6.88 19.30 -18.27
CA LEU A 195 -7.00 17.97 -17.65
C LEU A 195 -6.03 16.97 -18.31
N VAL A 196 -6.12 16.81 -19.63
CA VAL A 196 -5.24 15.89 -20.39
C VAL A 196 -3.76 16.24 -20.19
N ARG A 197 -3.43 17.54 -20.16
CA ARG A 197 -2.04 17.98 -19.93
C ARG A 197 -1.56 17.79 -18.49
N ALA A 198 -2.49 17.78 -17.53
CA ALA A 198 -2.17 17.56 -16.11
C ALA A 198 -1.98 16.08 -15.77
N MET A 199 -2.62 15.16 -16.50
CA MET A 199 -2.62 13.73 -16.20
C MET A 199 -1.23 13.11 -16.09
N PRO A 200 -0.29 13.27 -17.04
CA PRO A 200 1.05 12.67 -16.89
C PRO A 200 1.79 13.16 -15.64
N LYS A 201 1.61 14.44 -15.28
CA LYS A 201 2.19 15.01 -14.07
C LYS A 201 1.53 14.45 -12.81
N LEU A 202 0.20 14.32 -12.81
CA LEU A 202 -0.56 13.74 -11.70
C LEU A 202 -0.12 12.30 -11.44
N LEU A 203 -0.02 11.48 -12.49
CA LEU A 203 0.42 10.09 -12.37
C LEU A 203 1.87 9.97 -11.89
N THR A 204 2.76 10.87 -12.34
CA THR A 204 4.13 10.94 -11.83
C THR A 204 4.15 11.29 -10.34
N VAL A 205 3.38 12.29 -9.92
CA VAL A 205 3.26 12.68 -8.51
C VAL A 205 2.70 11.53 -7.68
N LEU A 206 1.62 10.88 -8.14
CA LEU A 206 1.04 9.73 -7.45
C LEU A 206 2.04 8.57 -7.32
N SER A 207 2.85 8.32 -8.35
CA SER A 207 3.91 7.29 -8.28
C SER A 207 4.96 7.61 -7.21
N TRP A 208 5.33 8.89 -7.03
CA TRP A 208 6.24 9.29 -5.97
C TRP A 208 5.59 9.23 -4.59
N VAL A 209 4.36 9.74 -4.48
CA VAL A 209 3.57 9.67 -3.24
C VAL A 209 3.39 8.22 -2.80
N GLY A 210 3.09 7.31 -3.74
CA GLY A 210 2.97 5.89 -3.42
C GLY A 210 4.24 5.25 -2.87
N VAL A 211 5.43 5.60 -3.40
CA VAL A 211 6.72 5.10 -2.86
C VAL A 211 6.97 5.65 -1.45
N VAL A 212 6.72 6.95 -1.26
CA VAL A 212 6.88 7.59 0.07
C VAL A 212 5.89 6.98 1.07
N ALA A 213 4.63 6.78 0.67
CA ALA A 213 3.61 6.17 1.51
C ALA A 213 3.99 4.74 1.95
N MET A 214 4.52 3.90 1.06
CA MET A 214 4.97 2.55 1.42
C MET A 214 6.08 2.56 2.48
N LEU A 215 7.05 3.47 2.35
CA LEU A 215 8.14 3.63 3.32
C LEU A 215 7.62 4.17 4.66
N TRP A 216 6.73 5.15 4.60
CA TRP A 216 6.11 5.72 5.80
C TRP A 216 5.25 4.67 6.54
N VAL A 217 4.30 4.03 5.85
CA VAL A 217 3.41 3.03 6.45
C VAL A 217 4.21 1.84 6.98
N GLY A 218 5.12 1.29 6.17
CA GLY A 218 5.98 0.19 6.60
C GLY A 218 6.81 0.55 7.84
N GLY A 219 7.39 1.76 7.87
CA GLY A 219 8.13 2.27 9.02
C GLY A 219 7.26 2.47 10.26
N HIS A 220 6.03 2.99 10.09
CA HIS A 220 5.09 3.18 11.18
C HIS A 220 4.66 1.83 11.79
N ILE A 221 4.31 0.84 10.96
CA ILE A 221 3.99 -0.52 11.42
C ILE A 221 5.14 -1.10 12.25
N LEU A 222 6.38 -0.90 11.82
CA LEU A 222 7.55 -1.41 12.53
C LEU A 222 7.76 -0.70 13.86
N LEU A 223 7.65 0.63 13.90
CA LEU A 223 7.80 1.41 15.13
C LEU A 223 6.75 1.02 16.18
N VAL A 224 5.48 0.99 15.80
CA VAL A 224 4.37 0.59 16.69
C VAL A 224 4.49 -0.87 17.09
N GLY A 225 4.86 -1.74 16.15
CA GLY A 225 5.05 -3.17 16.42
C GLY A 225 6.20 -3.43 17.40
N MET A 226 7.31 -2.68 17.29
CA MET A 226 8.42 -2.76 18.26
C MET A 226 7.98 -2.32 19.65
N ASP A 227 7.18 -1.28 19.78
CA ASP A 227 6.64 -0.82 21.05
C ASP A 227 5.72 -1.86 21.70
N GLU A 228 4.81 -2.44 20.94
CA GLU A 228 3.90 -3.50 21.41
C GLU A 228 4.67 -4.77 21.83
N LEU A 229 5.71 -5.14 21.07
CA LEU A 229 6.58 -6.24 21.44
C LEU A 229 7.44 -5.93 22.67
N SER A 230 7.82 -4.66 22.90
CA SER A 230 8.58 -4.27 24.09
C SER A 230 7.84 -4.59 25.38
N THR A 231 6.53 -4.34 25.37
CA THR A 231 5.66 -4.65 26.51
C THR A 231 5.41 -6.16 26.66
N THR A 232 5.20 -6.86 25.54
CA THR A 232 4.93 -8.30 25.53
C THR A 232 6.13 -9.14 25.94
N LEU A 233 7.33 -8.77 25.48
CA LEU A 233 8.59 -9.48 25.73
C LEU A 233 9.35 -8.91 26.93
N ASN A 234 8.87 -7.84 27.57
CA ASN A 234 9.53 -7.11 28.64
C ASN A 234 10.98 -6.67 28.27
N GLN A 235 11.16 -6.18 27.04
CA GLN A 235 12.44 -5.76 26.47
C GLN A 235 12.45 -4.25 26.20
N ALA A 236 12.91 -3.46 27.17
CA ALA A 236 12.87 -2.00 27.12
C ALA A 236 13.59 -1.37 25.91
N TRP A 237 14.60 -2.01 25.34
CA TRP A 237 15.33 -1.50 24.18
C TRP A 237 14.46 -1.44 22.90
N LEU A 238 13.42 -2.27 22.78
CA LEU A 238 12.48 -2.24 21.70
C LEU A 238 11.58 -1.00 21.72
N HIS A 239 11.35 -0.42 22.89
CA HIS A 239 10.57 0.83 23.04
C HIS A 239 11.34 2.08 22.56
N VAL A 240 12.67 2.05 22.56
CA VAL A 240 13.50 3.23 22.33
C VAL A 240 13.19 3.97 21.02
N PRO A 241 13.07 3.28 19.84
CA PRO A 241 12.78 3.98 18.59
C PRO A 241 11.41 4.66 18.59
N TYR A 242 10.38 3.98 19.08
CA TYR A 242 9.03 4.50 19.19
C TYR A 242 8.98 5.66 20.20
N GLY A 243 9.53 5.47 21.39
CA GLY A 243 9.55 6.49 22.44
C GLY A 243 10.27 7.77 22.01
N PHE A 244 11.34 7.66 21.24
CA PHE A 244 12.01 8.82 20.66
C PHE A 244 11.09 9.58 19.69
N VAL A 245 10.48 8.88 18.72
CA VAL A 245 9.59 9.50 17.73
C VAL A 245 8.39 10.14 18.40
N HIS A 246 7.76 9.44 19.34
CA HIS A 246 6.60 9.94 20.09
C HIS A 246 6.93 11.16 20.95
N GLY A 247 8.08 11.17 21.62
CA GLY A 247 8.53 12.32 22.38
C GLY A 247 8.77 13.57 21.52
N VAL A 248 9.33 13.41 20.32
CA VAL A 248 9.51 14.53 19.37
C VAL A 248 8.15 14.97 18.80
N GLU A 249 7.25 14.05 18.52
CA GLU A 249 5.88 14.31 18.06
C GLU A 249 5.12 15.16 19.09
N GLU A 250 5.11 14.75 20.37
CA GLU A 250 4.44 15.47 21.43
C GLU A 250 5.04 16.88 21.65
N ALA A 251 6.37 16.98 21.68
CA ALA A 251 7.07 18.27 21.84
C ALA A 251 6.71 19.23 20.69
N ALA A 252 6.69 18.74 19.45
CA ALA A 252 6.32 19.53 18.27
C ALA A 252 4.84 19.93 18.30
N ALA A 253 3.95 19.02 18.69
CA ALA A 253 2.53 19.28 18.83
C ALA A 253 2.24 20.33 19.88
N HIS A 254 2.89 20.25 21.05
CA HIS A 254 2.76 21.27 22.11
C HIS A 254 3.28 22.64 21.67
N ALA A 255 4.39 22.70 20.96
CA ALA A 255 4.96 23.95 20.47
C ALA A 255 4.08 24.64 19.40
N ALA A 256 3.32 23.86 18.63
CA ALA A 256 2.50 24.36 17.52
C ALA A 256 1.10 24.86 17.94
N GLY A 257 0.69 24.70 19.19
CA GLY A 257 -0.59 25.21 19.73
C GLY A 257 -1.83 24.68 18.98
N PRO A 258 -2.67 25.55 18.39
CA PRO A 258 -3.93 25.12 17.77
C PRO A 258 -3.78 24.14 16.58
N VAL A 259 -2.63 24.15 15.92
CA VAL A 259 -2.30 23.24 14.80
C VAL A 259 -1.43 22.06 15.22
N GLY A 260 -1.26 21.87 16.53
CA GLY A 260 -0.38 20.85 17.12
C GLY A 260 -0.65 19.43 16.62
N GLY A 261 -1.92 19.05 16.48
CA GLY A 261 -2.26 17.73 15.96
C GLY A 261 -1.76 17.47 14.53
N LEU A 262 -1.84 18.47 13.65
CA LEU A 262 -1.30 18.37 12.30
C LEU A 262 0.23 18.30 12.30
N VAL A 263 0.87 19.13 13.11
CA VAL A 263 2.33 19.17 13.21
C VAL A 263 2.86 17.85 13.80
N GLY A 264 2.23 17.34 14.87
CA GLY A 264 2.58 16.04 15.44
C GLY A 264 2.45 14.91 14.41
N TRP A 265 1.33 14.86 13.70
CA TRP A 265 1.15 13.87 12.62
C TRP A 265 2.23 13.97 11.53
N LEU A 266 2.59 15.19 11.10
CA LEU A 266 3.66 15.38 10.11
C LEU A 266 5.02 14.91 10.63
N VAL A 267 5.33 15.19 11.89
CA VAL A 267 6.57 14.75 12.54
C VAL A 267 6.62 13.23 12.63
N ASN A 268 5.54 12.58 13.08
CA ASN A 268 5.44 11.13 13.15
C ASN A 268 5.62 10.50 11.76
N THR A 269 4.93 11.02 10.76
CA THR A 269 5.03 10.59 9.35
C THR A 269 6.46 10.68 8.84
N PHE A 270 7.15 11.80 9.10
CA PHE A 270 8.52 12.01 8.66
C PHE A 270 9.50 11.02 9.29
N PHE A 271 9.43 10.82 10.61
CA PHE A 271 10.31 9.86 11.29
C PHE A 271 9.98 8.41 10.93
N SER A 272 8.71 8.08 10.76
CA SER A 272 8.28 6.76 10.26
C SER A 272 8.83 6.50 8.86
N PHE A 273 8.79 7.49 7.97
CA PHE A 273 9.39 7.41 6.63
C PHE A 273 10.92 7.16 6.71
N LEU A 274 11.64 7.92 7.52
CA LEU A 274 13.09 7.75 7.69
C LEU A 274 13.44 6.36 8.24
N PHE A 275 12.66 5.90 9.22
CA PHE A 275 12.85 4.57 9.80
C PHE A 275 12.58 3.46 8.74
N GLY A 276 11.48 3.59 8.01
CA GLY A 276 11.14 2.67 6.93
C GLY A 276 12.20 2.66 5.81
N LEU A 277 12.73 3.82 5.45
CA LEU A 277 13.81 3.93 4.47
C LEU A 277 15.09 3.25 4.97
N ALA A 278 15.46 3.44 6.23
CA ALA A 278 16.64 2.80 6.83
C ALA A 278 16.49 1.27 6.84
N VAL A 279 15.35 0.75 7.29
CA VAL A 279 15.07 -0.69 7.29
C VAL A 279 15.04 -1.24 5.85
N GLY A 280 14.34 -0.57 4.95
CA GLY A 280 14.26 -0.97 3.54
C GLY A 280 15.64 -1.00 2.87
N ALA A 281 16.47 0.02 3.09
CA ALA A 281 17.84 0.08 2.57
C ALA A 281 18.71 -1.07 3.10
N VAL A 282 18.58 -1.41 4.38
CA VAL A 282 19.29 -2.56 4.97
C VAL A 282 18.84 -3.86 4.31
N VAL A 283 17.53 -4.08 4.14
CA VAL A 283 17.01 -5.30 3.50
C VAL A 283 17.46 -5.39 2.04
N VAL A 284 17.39 -4.30 1.28
CA VAL A 284 17.89 -4.23 -0.10
C VAL A 284 19.38 -4.56 -0.15
N ALA A 285 20.20 -3.94 0.72
CA ALA A 285 21.63 -4.20 0.78
C ALA A 285 21.95 -5.67 1.09
N VAL A 286 21.25 -6.27 2.07
CA VAL A 286 21.41 -7.69 2.41
C VAL A 286 21.06 -8.60 1.24
N LEU A 287 19.95 -8.32 0.55
CA LEU A 287 19.51 -9.11 -0.60
C LEU A 287 20.49 -9.00 -1.79
N HIS A 288 21.08 -7.81 -2.04
CA HIS A 288 22.09 -7.63 -3.08
C HIS A 288 23.44 -8.26 -2.75
N LEU A 289 23.77 -8.39 -1.45
CA LEU A 289 25.01 -9.06 -1.00
C LEU A 289 24.89 -10.60 -1.05
N LEU A 290 23.65 -11.13 -1.04
CA LEU A 290 23.44 -12.57 -1.19
C LEU A 290 23.73 -12.98 -2.65
N PRO A 291 24.61 -13.97 -2.90
CA PRO A 291 24.94 -14.39 -4.26
C PRO A 291 23.69 -14.95 -4.94
N HIS A 292 23.19 -14.22 -5.92
CA HIS A 292 22.13 -14.72 -6.79
C HIS A 292 22.66 -15.93 -7.55
N LYS A 293 22.23 -17.14 -7.20
CA LYS A 293 22.43 -18.30 -8.06
C LYS A 293 21.74 -18.00 -9.40
N LYS A 294 22.53 -17.59 -10.41
CA LYS A 294 22.04 -17.55 -11.80
C LYS A 294 21.44 -18.92 -12.11
N PRO A 295 20.21 -19.01 -12.64
CA PRO A 295 19.73 -20.27 -13.19
C PRO A 295 20.74 -20.75 -14.21
N SER A 296 21.28 -21.95 -14.02
CA SER A 296 22.23 -22.53 -14.95
C SER A 296 21.55 -22.66 -16.32
N ALA A 297 22.10 -21.96 -17.31
CA ALA A 297 21.67 -21.97 -18.70
C ALA A 297 21.86 -23.35 -19.40
N ASP A 298 22.31 -24.37 -18.68
CA ASP A 298 22.73 -25.66 -19.22
C ASP A 298 21.61 -26.69 -19.40
N ALA A 299 20.34 -26.35 -19.07
CA ALA A 299 19.25 -27.34 -19.22
C ALA A 299 18.56 -27.36 -20.59
N HIS A 300 18.85 -26.41 -21.49
CA HIS A 300 18.21 -26.37 -22.83
C HIS A 300 19.12 -26.75 -24.00
N GLY A 301 20.45 -26.95 -23.77
CA GLY A 301 21.40 -27.34 -24.83
C GLY A 301 21.45 -28.84 -25.15
N ALA A 302 20.93 -29.72 -24.28
CA ALA A 302 21.16 -31.17 -24.41
C ALA A 302 20.09 -31.92 -25.20
N HIS A 303 19.00 -31.27 -25.63
CA HIS A 303 17.89 -32.00 -26.30
C HIS A 303 17.89 -31.89 -27.84
N TRP A 304 18.65 -30.99 -28.45
CA TRP A 304 18.67 -30.78 -29.89
C TRP A 304 19.74 -31.60 -30.65
N ASN A 305 20.73 -32.20 -29.94
CA ASN A 305 21.82 -32.93 -30.57
C ASN A 305 21.55 -34.43 -30.70
N LYS A 306 20.36 -34.96 -30.42
CA LYS A 306 19.99 -36.38 -30.57
C LYS A 306 19.00 -36.67 -31.71
N LEU A 307 18.65 -35.69 -32.53
CA LEU A 307 17.76 -35.89 -33.69
C LEU A 307 18.40 -35.62 -35.07
N SER A 308 19.76 -35.54 -35.11
CA SER A 308 20.48 -35.40 -36.39
C SER A 308 21.62 -36.43 -36.53
N THR A 309 21.31 -37.71 -36.26
CA THR A 309 22.08 -38.84 -36.76
C THR A 309 21.11 -39.91 -37.18
#